data_fe6067085b05fea6a6eb6fcac12af7b1
#
_entry.id   fe6067085b05fea6a6eb6fcac12af7b1
#
_cell.length_a   1.000
_cell.length_b   1.000
_cell.length_c   1.000
_cell.angle_alpha   90.00
_cell.angle_beta   90.00
_cell.angle_gamma   90.00
#
_symmetry.space_group_name_H-M   'P 1'
#
loop_
_entity.id
_entity.type
_entity.pdbx_description
1 polymer ?
#
loop_
_entity_poly.entity_id
_entity_poly.type
_entity_poly.pdbx_seq_one_letter_code
_entity_poly.pdbx_strand_id
1 'polypeptide(L)'
;MRNNSKNNNTGRKQRSLTIVNVATPSKKASEPPKGPKRSAVEIIKENSDFLRHPLIEQLATPETFISEDAAQLYKFHGGYQQDDREKRSFGQGKFYQFMMRTKQPAGLVPNKLYLTMDDLANTHGNGTLRLTTRQTYQLHGILKQDLKETFRTVIKNMGSTLGACGDINRNVTAAPCPDKKNPSYEIAQTLAQDIAELLAPQSGAYYDVWLDGEQVMTVEKPEITKARMDNSNGTNFEGSQEPIYGTLFLPRKFKIGVTVPGDNHIDFLSNDIGICVVNDANGKHIGYNVYAGGGMGRSHRNNETFPRIASPIGYVDKDDILYAVKAIVCTQRDYGRRDDRKQSRLKYLVHSWGVEKFTSVTEQYFGKKFQPIAPLPEFEFKSYLGWNDQGDGKLWYGVHVQNGRLRGDLKKALRLVIERYELPVRLTAQQDLLLCDVDPKWKDDIHQTLKNAGLKDLDDIEPNDQLSMACPALPLCGLAITEAERGLPDINKRLRAVME
;
A
#
# COMPACT_ATOMS: atom_id res chain seq x y z
N MET A 1 -23.86 -53.73 41.17
CA MET A 1 -23.32 -53.42 42.50
C MET A 1 -22.14 -52.47 42.39
N ARG A 2 -22.21 -51.42 43.15
CA ARG A 2 -21.18 -50.41 43.46
C ARG A 2 -20.75 -49.41 42.38
N ASN A 3 -21.38 -48.22 42.53
CA ASN A 3 -20.92 -46.90 42.15
C ASN A 3 -19.49 -46.60 42.58
N ASN A 4 -18.74 -45.84 41.76
CA ASN A 4 -17.88 -44.78 42.29
C ASN A 4 -17.73 -43.65 41.28
N SER A 5 -18.45 -42.57 41.54
CA SER A 5 -18.23 -41.26 40.94
C SER A 5 -16.97 -40.62 41.49
N LYS A 6 -16.09 -40.12 40.64
CA LYS A 6 -15.05 -39.16 41.03
C LYS A 6 -15.25 -37.87 40.24
N ASN A 7 -15.81 -36.91 40.94
CA ASN A 7 -15.76 -35.50 40.59
C ASN A 7 -14.32 -35.00 40.49
N ASN A 8 -13.90 -34.55 39.33
CA ASN A 8 -12.70 -33.72 39.19
C ASN A 8 -13.14 -32.29 38.88
N ASN A 9 -13.14 -31.50 39.94
CA ASN A 9 -13.35 -30.07 39.94
C ASN A 9 -11.99 -29.41 39.57
N THR A 10 -11.75 -29.10 38.30
CA THR A 10 -10.59 -28.31 37.90
C THR A 10 -10.95 -26.85 37.93
N GLY A 11 -10.59 -26.20 39.02
CA GLY A 11 -10.71 -24.76 39.22
C GLY A 11 -10.00 -23.98 38.13
N ARG A 12 -10.77 -23.30 37.31
CA ARG A 12 -10.29 -22.25 36.41
C ARG A 12 -9.75 -21.11 37.25
N LYS A 13 -8.44 -20.96 37.36
CA LYS A 13 -7.81 -19.74 37.86
C LYS A 13 -8.15 -18.60 36.91
N GLN A 14 -9.05 -17.72 37.35
CA GLN A 14 -9.22 -16.41 36.72
C GLN A 14 -7.91 -15.65 36.86
N ARG A 15 -7.23 -15.44 35.72
CA ARG A 15 -6.13 -14.48 35.64
C ARG A 15 -6.77 -13.10 35.71
N SER A 16 -6.57 -12.38 36.81
CA SER A 16 -6.88 -10.97 36.92
C SER A 16 -6.05 -10.22 35.86
N LEU A 17 -6.73 -9.61 34.91
CA LEU A 17 -6.14 -8.65 33.98
C LEU A 17 -5.77 -7.40 34.81
N THR A 18 -4.49 -7.21 35.05
CA THR A 18 -3.97 -5.96 35.57
C THR A 18 -4.23 -4.88 34.53
N ILE A 19 -5.19 -3.99 34.80
CA ILE A 19 -5.42 -2.80 33.99
C ILE A 19 -4.19 -1.91 34.12
N VAL A 20 -3.33 -1.93 33.09
CA VAL A 20 -2.24 -0.96 33.00
C VAL A 20 -2.89 0.40 32.71
N ASN A 21 -2.74 1.34 33.64
CA ASN A 21 -3.17 2.72 33.44
C ASN A 21 -2.50 3.26 32.19
N VAL A 22 -3.29 3.49 31.14
CA VAL A 22 -2.83 4.13 29.92
C VAL A 22 -2.78 5.63 30.19
N ALA A 23 -1.60 6.19 30.00
CA ALA A 23 -1.44 7.64 30.04
C ALA A 23 -2.35 8.29 29.00
N THR A 24 -3.04 9.35 29.39
CA THR A 24 -3.84 10.18 28.50
C THR A 24 -2.90 10.88 27.52
N PRO A 25 -3.18 10.94 26.20
CA PRO A 25 -2.37 11.70 25.26
C PRO A 25 -2.23 13.15 25.72
N SER A 26 -1.05 13.69 25.69
CA SER A 26 -0.86 15.12 25.96
C SER A 26 -1.44 15.92 24.79
N LYS A 27 -1.98 17.12 25.06
CA LYS A 27 -2.50 18.04 24.04
C LYS A 27 -1.42 18.58 23.07
N LYS A 28 -0.14 18.25 23.30
CA LYS A 28 0.98 18.52 22.40
C LYS A 28 1.55 17.19 21.96
N ALA A 29 1.90 17.04 20.69
CA ALA A 29 2.65 15.89 20.25
C ALA A 29 3.96 15.86 21.03
N SER A 30 4.02 15.02 22.05
CA SER A 30 5.24 14.78 22.83
C SER A 30 6.18 13.93 22.00
N GLU A 31 7.47 14.01 22.30
CA GLU A 31 8.39 12.97 21.85
C GLU A 31 7.77 11.59 22.11
N PRO A 32 7.96 10.62 21.20
CA PRO A 32 7.43 9.28 21.41
C PRO A 32 7.87 8.76 22.78
N PRO A 33 7.01 8.01 23.49
CA PRO A 33 7.31 7.54 24.84
C PRO A 33 8.69 6.88 24.84
N LYS A 34 9.58 7.32 25.73
CA LYS A 34 10.88 6.70 25.97
C LYS A 34 10.65 5.30 26.53
N GLY A 35 10.27 4.38 25.65
CA GLY A 35 10.09 2.98 25.99
C GLY A 35 11.42 2.26 26.21
N PRO A 36 11.40 1.07 26.84
CA PRO A 36 12.58 0.25 26.96
C PRO A 36 13.09 -0.11 25.56
N LYS A 37 14.38 -0.17 25.37
CA LYS A 37 15.15 -0.63 24.20
C LYS A 37 14.45 -0.54 22.83
N ARG A 38 14.69 0.54 22.10
CA ARG A 38 14.21 0.72 20.71
C ARG A 38 14.98 -0.21 19.76
N SER A 39 14.34 -0.66 18.68
CA SER A 39 15.00 -1.45 17.62
C SER A 39 16.06 -0.61 16.89
N ALA A 40 17.08 -1.25 16.33
CA ALA A 40 18.14 -0.57 15.57
C ALA A 40 17.60 0.34 14.46
N VAL A 41 16.48 -0.03 13.80
CA VAL A 41 15.86 0.79 12.75
C VAL A 41 15.31 2.11 13.30
N GLU A 42 14.84 2.17 14.55
CA GLU A 42 14.40 3.42 15.17
C GLU A 42 15.58 4.39 15.34
N ILE A 43 16.75 3.87 15.70
CA ILE A 43 17.98 4.66 15.85
C ILE A 43 18.46 5.17 14.48
N ILE A 44 18.40 4.33 13.45
CA ILE A 44 18.74 4.74 12.06
C ILE A 44 17.85 5.89 11.61
N LYS A 45 16.52 5.79 11.83
CA LYS A 45 15.58 6.86 11.44
C LYS A 45 15.87 8.17 12.20
N GLU A 46 16.10 8.10 13.50
CA GLU A 46 16.38 9.25 14.36
C GLU A 46 17.61 10.03 13.90
N ASN A 47 18.67 9.32 13.51
CA ASN A 47 19.94 9.89 13.11
C ASN A 47 20.03 10.25 11.61
N SER A 48 18.95 10.09 10.85
CA SER A 48 18.99 10.16 9.38
C SER A 48 18.78 11.55 8.80
N ASP A 49 18.59 12.58 9.61
CA ASP A 49 18.13 13.89 9.14
C ASP A 49 16.96 13.75 8.16
N PHE A 50 15.86 13.24 8.68
CA PHE A 50 14.63 13.00 7.91
C PHE A 50 14.85 12.17 6.63
N LEU A 51 15.61 11.07 6.72
CA LEU A 51 15.84 10.08 5.65
C LEU A 51 16.93 10.47 4.62
N ARG A 52 17.80 11.44 4.91
CA ARG A 52 18.90 11.86 4.03
C ARG A 52 20.15 11.00 4.23
N HIS A 53 20.63 10.92 5.46
CA HIS A 53 21.94 10.35 5.80
C HIS A 53 21.82 8.96 6.48
N PRO A 54 22.64 7.99 6.11
CA PRO A 54 23.77 8.03 5.19
C PRO A 54 23.43 7.72 3.71
N LEU A 55 22.16 7.85 3.29
CA LEU A 55 21.74 7.43 1.94
C LEU A 55 22.44 8.26 0.85
N ILE A 56 22.54 9.57 1.01
CA ILE A 56 23.19 10.47 0.03
C ILE A 56 24.64 10.04 -0.21
N GLU A 57 25.41 9.84 0.86
CA GLU A 57 26.81 9.46 0.79
C GLU A 57 26.97 8.08 0.16
N GLN A 58 26.14 7.13 0.54
CA GLN A 58 26.21 5.77 0.04
C GLN A 58 25.84 5.66 -1.44
N LEU A 59 24.96 6.51 -1.95
CA LEU A 59 24.68 6.57 -3.39
C LEU A 59 25.85 7.10 -4.21
N ALA A 60 26.71 7.94 -3.62
CA ALA A 60 27.88 8.51 -4.28
C ALA A 60 29.12 7.59 -4.30
N THR A 61 29.12 6.49 -3.53
CA THR A 61 30.27 5.56 -3.49
C THR A 61 30.35 4.68 -4.75
N PRO A 62 31.53 4.18 -5.13
CA PRO A 62 31.72 3.34 -6.32
C PRO A 62 31.21 1.90 -6.16
N GLU A 63 30.93 1.44 -4.93
CA GLU A 63 30.44 0.09 -4.67
C GLU A 63 29.10 -0.16 -5.39
N THR A 64 28.84 -1.41 -5.77
CA THR A 64 27.59 -1.83 -6.43
C THR A 64 26.40 -1.95 -5.46
N PHE A 65 26.62 -1.71 -4.19
CA PHE A 65 25.63 -1.84 -3.11
C PHE A 65 25.63 -0.59 -2.20
N ILE A 66 24.66 -0.52 -1.30
CA ILE A 66 24.59 0.47 -0.22
C ILE A 66 24.62 -0.26 1.14
N SER A 67 25.05 0.44 2.20
CA SER A 67 25.07 -0.10 3.56
C SER A 67 23.68 -0.52 4.05
N GLU A 68 23.61 -1.34 5.11
CA GLU A 68 22.33 -1.76 5.68
C GLU A 68 21.52 -0.57 6.20
N ASP A 69 22.14 0.42 6.81
CA ASP A 69 21.48 1.62 7.30
C ASP A 69 20.89 2.43 6.15
N ALA A 70 21.66 2.70 5.11
CA ALA A 70 21.18 3.35 3.90
C ALA A 70 20.07 2.54 3.23
N ALA A 71 20.15 1.21 3.22
CA ALA A 71 19.12 0.34 2.69
C ALA A 71 17.81 0.40 3.49
N GLN A 72 17.85 0.69 4.81
CA GLN A 72 16.63 0.94 5.58
C GLN A 72 15.96 2.25 5.16
N LEU A 73 16.74 3.31 4.94
CA LEU A 73 16.24 4.62 4.52
C LEU A 73 15.74 4.59 3.07
N TYR A 74 16.48 3.92 2.17
CA TYR A 74 16.08 3.72 0.78
C TYR A 74 14.67 3.15 0.62
N LYS A 75 14.20 2.36 1.59
CA LYS A 75 12.81 1.86 1.60
C LYS A 75 11.79 2.99 1.64
N PHE A 76 12.02 4.05 2.41
CA PHE A 76 11.11 5.19 2.49
C PHE A 76 11.03 5.96 1.16
N HIS A 77 12.12 5.96 0.40
CA HIS A 77 12.17 6.52 -0.94
C HIS A 77 11.53 5.60 -2.00
N GLY A 78 11.05 4.41 -1.62
CA GLY A 78 10.30 3.50 -2.49
C GLY A 78 11.11 2.34 -3.03
N GLY A 79 12.31 2.08 -2.54
CA GLY A 79 13.18 1.05 -3.09
C GLY A 79 13.58 -0.08 -2.14
N TYR A 80 14.17 -1.12 -2.71
CA TYR A 80 14.84 -2.21 -1.98
C TYR A 80 16.12 -2.58 -2.68
N GLN A 81 17.21 -2.68 -1.92
CA GLN A 81 18.39 -3.41 -2.39
C GLN A 81 18.09 -4.89 -2.43
N GLN A 82 18.35 -5.50 -3.55
CA GLN A 82 18.11 -6.92 -3.83
C GLN A 82 19.40 -7.60 -4.27
N ASP A 83 19.34 -8.90 -4.42
CA ASP A 83 20.45 -9.73 -4.83
C ASP A 83 19.91 -10.81 -5.77
N ASP A 84 20.27 -10.74 -7.03
CA ASP A 84 19.85 -11.74 -8.01
C ASP A 84 20.65 -13.02 -7.80
N ARG A 85 20.00 -14.02 -7.21
CA ARG A 85 20.65 -15.28 -6.83
C ARG A 85 21.07 -16.12 -8.03
N GLU A 86 20.46 -15.96 -9.18
CA GLU A 86 20.79 -16.67 -10.41
C GLU A 86 21.98 -16.05 -11.15
N LYS A 87 22.28 -14.78 -10.88
CA LYS A 87 23.45 -14.08 -11.45
C LYS A 87 24.68 -14.13 -10.55
N ARG A 88 24.62 -14.81 -9.41
CA ARG A 88 25.79 -15.00 -8.56
C ARG A 88 26.80 -15.90 -9.24
N SER A 89 28.05 -15.48 -9.28
CA SER A 89 29.19 -16.31 -9.75
C SER A 89 29.93 -16.86 -8.55
N PHE A 90 30.48 -18.07 -8.68
CA PHE A 90 31.27 -18.71 -7.63
C PHE A 90 32.47 -17.81 -7.27
N GLY A 91 32.65 -17.53 -6.00
CA GLY A 91 33.73 -16.69 -5.49
C GLY A 91 33.51 -15.16 -5.64
N GLN A 92 32.47 -14.69 -6.33
CA GLN A 92 32.21 -13.25 -6.54
C GLN A 92 31.17 -12.65 -5.57
N GLY A 93 30.55 -13.47 -4.72
CA GLY A 93 29.58 -13.00 -3.73
C GLY A 93 28.20 -12.68 -4.31
N LYS A 94 27.56 -11.61 -3.82
CA LYS A 94 26.21 -11.23 -4.21
C LYS A 94 26.21 -10.39 -5.48
N PHE A 95 25.23 -10.62 -6.36
CA PHE A 95 24.93 -9.74 -7.49
C PHE A 95 23.87 -8.71 -7.07
N TYR A 96 24.32 -7.55 -6.63
CA TYR A 96 23.44 -6.49 -6.14
C TYR A 96 22.70 -5.80 -7.28
N GLN A 97 21.41 -5.64 -7.08
CA GLN A 97 20.52 -4.84 -7.91
C GLN A 97 19.44 -4.21 -7.04
N PHE A 98 18.67 -3.30 -7.63
CA PHE A 98 17.68 -2.54 -6.89
C PHE A 98 16.30 -2.71 -7.51
N MET A 99 15.29 -2.71 -6.64
CA MET A 99 13.90 -2.60 -7.00
C MET A 99 13.43 -1.18 -6.67
N MET A 100 12.71 -0.57 -7.59
CA MET A 100 11.96 0.67 -7.36
C MET A 100 10.46 0.36 -7.39
N ARG A 101 9.70 0.97 -6.47
CA ARG A 101 8.24 0.93 -6.43
C ARG A 101 7.71 2.34 -6.51
N THR A 102 6.74 2.53 -7.39
CA THR A 102 6.05 3.81 -7.53
C THR A 102 4.91 3.95 -6.52
N LYS A 103 4.34 5.15 -6.40
CA LYS A 103 3.18 5.47 -5.58
C LYS A 103 2.10 6.07 -6.48
N GLN A 104 0.99 5.36 -6.63
CA GLN A 104 -0.19 5.77 -7.40
C GLN A 104 -1.42 5.61 -6.51
N PRO A 105 -1.84 6.66 -5.79
CA PRO A 105 -3.07 6.60 -4.99
C PRO A 105 -4.26 6.20 -5.85
N ALA A 106 -5.10 5.31 -5.33
CA ALA A 106 -6.22 4.70 -6.05
C ALA A 106 -5.84 3.92 -7.33
N GLY A 107 -4.54 3.68 -7.58
CA GLY A 107 -4.09 3.01 -8.80
C GLY A 107 -4.17 3.85 -10.08
N LEU A 108 -4.37 5.16 -9.97
CA LEU A 108 -4.53 6.05 -11.13
C LEU A 108 -3.18 6.34 -11.78
N VAL A 109 -3.08 6.07 -13.08
CA VAL A 109 -1.85 6.23 -13.87
C VAL A 109 -2.17 6.99 -15.17
N PRO A 110 -1.71 8.23 -15.31
CA PRO A 110 -1.74 8.92 -16.61
C PRO A 110 -0.95 8.13 -17.67
N ASN A 111 -1.38 8.18 -18.93
CA ASN A 111 -0.71 7.50 -20.04
C ASN A 111 0.79 7.81 -20.11
N LYS A 112 1.17 9.08 -19.96
CA LYS A 112 2.57 9.51 -19.94
C LYS A 112 3.40 8.80 -18.88
N LEU A 113 2.85 8.61 -17.67
CA LEU A 113 3.55 7.90 -16.60
C LEU A 113 3.70 6.40 -16.92
N TYR A 114 2.66 5.78 -17.52
CA TYR A 114 2.78 4.39 -17.99
C TYR A 114 3.93 4.23 -18.99
N LEU A 115 3.97 5.10 -20.02
CA LEU A 115 5.02 5.08 -21.04
C LEU A 115 6.41 5.31 -20.44
N THR A 116 6.53 6.25 -19.51
CA THR A 116 7.79 6.48 -18.76
C THR A 116 8.23 5.22 -18.00
N MET A 117 7.31 4.53 -17.32
CA MET A 117 7.64 3.30 -16.59
C MET A 117 8.03 2.16 -17.53
N ASP A 118 7.40 2.08 -18.70
CA ASP A 118 7.75 1.11 -19.74
C ASP A 118 9.15 1.37 -20.31
N ASP A 119 9.50 2.62 -20.59
CA ASP A 119 10.83 3.02 -21.04
C ASP A 119 11.89 2.69 -20.00
N LEU A 120 11.67 3.05 -18.74
CA LEU A 120 12.59 2.74 -17.63
C LEU A 120 12.77 1.24 -17.42
N ALA A 121 11.72 0.44 -17.64
CA ALA A 121 11.84 -1.02 -17.57
C ALA A 121 12.81 -1.56 -18.63
N ASN A 122 12.81 -0.96 -19.81
CA ASN A 122 13.64 -1.38 -20.92
C ASN A 122 15.09 -0.83 -20.83
N THR A 123 15.27 0.40 -20.33
CA THR A 123 16.58 1.08 -20.30
C THR A 123 17.40 0.80 -19.04
N HIS A 124 16.76 0.79 -17.87
CA HIS A 124 17.42 0.64 -16.56
C HIS A 124 16.97 -0.58 -15.78
N GLY A 125 15.84 -1.21 -16.16
CA GLY A 125 15.31 -2.39 -15.51
C GLY A 125 15.68 -3.70 -16.20
N ASN A 126 14.96 -4.76 -15.85
CA ASN A 126 15.11 -6.08 -16.46
C ASN A 126 14.16 -6.33 -17.66
N GLY A 127 13.67 -5.29 -18.30
CA GLY A 127 12.75 -5.35 -19.46
C GLY A 127 11.30 -5.63 -19.11
N THR A 128 10.95 -5.76 -17.81
CA THR A 128 9.59 -6.10 -17.37
C THR A 128 9.02 -5.06 -16.41
N LEU A 129 7.69 -4.85 -16.47
CA LEU A 129 6.95 -4.12 -15.45
C LEU A 129 6.22 -5.12 -14.54
N ARG A 130 6.11 -4.79 -13.27
CA ARG A 130 5.31 -5.56 -12.34
C ARG A 130 4.23 -4.73 -11.69
N LEU A 131 2.99 -5.19 -11.82
CA LEU A 131 1.82 -4.68 -11.11
C LEU A 131 1.76 -5.31 -9.72
N THR A 132 1.32 -4.56 -8.72
CA THR A 132 1.30 -5.03 -7.33
C THR A 132 -0.10 -5.01 -6.74
N THR A 133 -0.33 -5.80 -5.68
CA THR A 133 -1.56 -5.79 -4.89
C THR A 133 -1.81 -4.47 -4.14
N ARG A 134 -0.91 -3.48 -4.26
CA ARG A 134 -1.09 -2.11 -3.75
C ARG A 134 -1.30 -1.10 -4.87
N GLN A 135 -1.74 -1.56 -6.05
CA GLN A 135 -2.04 -0.69 -7.19
C GLN A 135 -0.85 0.21 -7.58
N THR A 136 0.35 -0.37 -7.64
CA THR A 136 1.59 0.34 -7.98
C THR A 136 2.44 -0.48 -8.95
N TYR A 137 3.40 0.17 -9.60
CA TYR A 137 4.43 -0.51 -10.38
C TYR A 137 5.66 -0.87 -9.56
N GLN A 138 6.34 -1.93 -9.98
CA GLN A 138 7.71 -2.23 -9.59
C GLN A 138 8.59 -2.39 -10.82
N LEU A 139 9.78 -1.79 -10.75
CA LEU A 139 10.91 -2.10 -11.62
C LEU A 139 11.91 -2.94 -10.85
N HIS A 140 12.49 -3.92 -11.52
CA HIS A 140 13.54 -4.79 -10.97
C HIS A 140 14.76 -4.75 -11.88
N GLY A 141 15.93 -5.08 -11.33
CA GLY A 141 17.16 -5.17 -12.11
C GLY A 141 17.93 -3.86 -12.27
N ILE A 142 17.50 -2.79 -11.59
CA ILE A 142 18.18 -1.49 -11.66
C ILE A 142 19.55 -1.61 -11.00
N LEU A 143 20.61 -1.13 -11.66
CA LEU A 143 21.94 -1.06 -11.06
C LEU A 143 22.08 0.23 -10.24
N LYS A 144 22.98 0.23 -9.25
CA LYS A 144 23.16 1.38 -8.35
C LYS A 144 23.45 2.68 -9.11
N GLN A 145 24.29 2.63 -10.12
CA GLN A 145 24.65 3.78 -10.96
C GLN A 145 23.46 4.41 -11.69
N ASP A 146 22.42 3.62 -11.98
CA ASP A 146 21.24 4.05 -12.73
C ASP A 146 20.09 4.54 -11.79
N LEU A 147 20.24 4.38 -10.47
CA LEU A 147 19.19 4.75 -9.52
C LEU A 147 18.80 6.20 -9.62
N LYS A 148 19.79 7.11 -9.62
CA LYS A 148 19.52 8.55 -9.60
C LYS A 148 18.74 8.99 -10.84
N GLU A 149 19.14 8.52 -12.02
CA GLU A 149 18.44 8.82 -13.27
C GLU A 149 17.03 8.20 -13.30
N THR A 150 16.90 6.96 -12.84
CA THR A 150 15.60 6.28 -12.77
C THR A 150 14.61 7.05 -11.89
N PHE A 151 15.01 7.44 -10.68
CA PHE A 151 14.14 8.20 -9.77
C PHE A 151 13.84 9.60 -10.32
N ARG A 152 14.84 10.30 -10.82
CA ARG A 152 14.70 11.63 -11.45
C ARG A 152 13.70 11.61 -12.59
N THR A 153 13.79 10.62 -13.47
CA THR A 153 12.87 10.46 -14.60
C THR A 153 11.41 10.26 -14.15
N VAL A 154 11.18 9.42 -13.13
CA VAL A 154 9.85 9.26 -12.56
C VAL A 154 9.30 10.59 -12.00
N ILE A 155 10.11 11.30 -11.21
CA ILE A 155 9.71 12.57 -10.60
C ILE A 155 9.40 13.64 -11.66
N LYS A 156 10.24 13.80 -12.66
CA LYS A 156 10.08 14.77 -13.75
C LYS A 156 8.88 14.47 -14.66
N ASN A 157 8.40 13.23 -14.66
CA ASN A 157 7.17 12.83 -15.34
C ASN A 157 5.95 12.71 -14.40
N MET A 158 5.93 13.50 -13.33
CA MET A 158 4.82 13.61 -12.37
C MET A 158 4.50 12.31 -11.63
N GLY A 159 5.44 11.37 -11.60
CA GLY A 159 5.36 10.18 -10.75
C GLY A 159 5.99 10.41 -9.38
N SER A 160 5.74 9.50 -8.46
CA SER A 160 6.38 9.50 -7.14
C SER A 160 6.70 8.07 -6.71
N THR A 161 7.74 7.95 -5.91
CA THR A 161 8.12 6.71 -5.21
C THR A 161 8.13 6.91 -3.70
N LEU A 162 7.99 8.16 -3.25
CA LEU A 162 8.09 8.55 -1.84
C LEU A 162 6.99 7.88 -1.00
N GLY A 163 7.40 7.13 0.02
CA GLY A 163 6.49 6.40 0.89
C GLY A 163 5.88 5.13 0.25
N ALA A 164 6.29 4.70 -0.95
CA ALA A 164 5.84 3.43 -1.51
C ALA A 164 6.31 2.22 -0.71
N CYS A 165 7.36 2.38 0.08
CA CYS A 165 7.91 1.41 1.04
C CYS A 165 8.24 2.11 2.37
N GLY A 166 8.91 1.44 3.33
CA GLY A 166 9.32 2.04 4.61
C GLY A 166 8.27 1.94 5.73
N ASP A 167 8.60 2.52 6.87
CA ASP A 167 7.76 2.60 8.07
C ASP A 167 6.95 3.91 8.07
N ILE A 168 6.04 4.00 7.12
CA ILE A 168 5.24 5.18 6.79
C ILE A 168 3.91 4.73 6.19
N ASN A 169 2.97 5.65 5.98
CA ASN A 169 1.81 5.37 5.15
C ASN A 169 2.23 5.02 3.72
N ARG A 170 1.84 3.81 3.29
CA ARG A 170 2.11 3.29 1.95
C ARG A 170 1.11 3.84 0.93
N ASN A 171 1.21 3.39 -0.33
CA ASN A 171 0.19 3.73 -1.30
C ASN A 171 -1.21 3.48 -0.74
N VAL A 172 -2.11 4.46 -0.86
CA VAL A 172 -3.52 4.31 -0.49
C VAL A 172 -4.24 3.65 -1.65
N THR A 173 -4.87 2.50 -1.40
CA THR A 173 -5.64 1.79 -2.42
C THR A 173 -7.10 2.24 -2.41
N ALA A 174 -7.75 2.22 -3.57
CA ALA A 174 -9.19 2.38 -3.68
C ALA A 174 -9.78 1.37 -4.66
N ALA A 175 -11.10 1.14 -4.58
CA ALA A 175 -11.83 0.39 -5.59
C ALA A 175 -11.57 1.02 -6.98
N PRO A 176 -10.97 0.29 -7.94
CA PRO A 176 -10.40 0.89 -9.15
C PRO A 176 -11.43 1.15 -10.25
N CYS A 177 -12.69 0.80 -10.03
CA CYS A 177 -13.74 0.90 -11.04
C CYS A 177 -13.90 2.32 -11.59
N PRO A 178 -13.86 2.54 -12.90
CA PRO A 178 -14.09 3.85 -13.51
C PRO A 178 -15.58 4.16 -13.77
N ASP A 179 -16.51 3.38 -13.20
CA ASP A 179 -17.95 3.52 -13.41
C ASP A 179 -18.46 4.91 -12.98
N LYS A 180 -18.97 5.67 -13.93
CA LYS A 180 -19.55 7.00 -13.74
C LYS A 180 -21.03 6.96 -13.33
N LYS A 181 -21.68 5.79 -13.44
CA LYS A 181 -23.07 5.60 -12.98
C LYS A 181 -23.16 5.57 -11.45
N ASN A 182 -22.07 5.16 -10.79
CA ASN A 182 -21.96 5.13 -9.34
C ASN A 182 -20.91 6.13 -8.85
N PRO A 183 -21.30 7.36 -8.43
CA PRO A 183 -20.37 8.40 -8.02
C PRO A 183 -19.53 8.04 -6.79
N SER A 184 -19.92 7.01 -6.01
CA SER A 184 -19.15 6.55 -4.85
C SER A 184 -17.73 6.10 -5.22
N TYR A 185 -17.51 5.57 -6.44
CA TYR A 185 -16.18 5.18 -6.89
C TYR A 185 -15.24 6.40 -7.03
N GLU A 186 -15.73 7.48 -7.61
CA GLU A 186 -14.96 8.71 -7.74
C GLU A 186 -14.66 9.33 -6.36
N ILE A 187 -15.64 9.32 -5.45
CA ILE A 187 -15.47 9.76 -4.05
C ILE A 187 -14.38 8.93 -3.36
N ALA A 188 -14.43 7.59 -3.47
CA ALA A 188 -13.43 6.72 -2.85
C ALA A 188 -12.02 6.95 -3.41
N GLN A 189 -11.92 7.16 -4.72
CA GLN A 189 -10.64 7.40 -5.41
C GLN A 189 -10.05 8.77 -5.06
N THR A 190 -10.89 9.80 -5.01
CA THR A 190 -10.50 11.15 -4.58
C THR A 190 -10.03 11.13 -3.13
N LEU A 191 -10.79 10.50 -2.23
CA LEU A 191 -10.38 10.37 -0.83
C LEU A 191 -9.04 9.64 -0.69
N ALA A 192 -8.79 8.60 -1.49
CA ALA A 192 -7.51 7.89 -1.44
C ALA A 192 -6.33 8.78 -1.87
N GLN A 193 -6.54 9.69 -2.82
CA GLN A 193 -5.55 10.71 -3.20
C GLN A 193 -5.34 11.71 -2.06
N ASP A 194 -6.41 12.25 -1.51
CA ASP A 194 -6.36 13.24 -0.43
C ASP A 194 -5.67 12.69 0.83
N ILE A 195 -5.95 11.44 1.20
CA ILE A 195 -5.24 10.77 2.30
C ILE A 195 -3.76 10.54 1.98
N ALA A 196 -3.44 10.15 0.74
CA ALA A 196 -2.06 9.95 0.34
C ALA A 196 -1.24 11.24 0.37
N GLU A 197 -1.86 12.36 0.06
CA GLU A 197 -1.27 13.70 0.13
C GLU A 197 -1.17 14.21 1.57
N LEU A 198 -2.23 14.08 2.37
CA LEU A 198 -2.23 14.38 3.81
C LEU A 198 -1.04 13.73 4.53
N LEU A 199 -0.80 12.45 4.24
CA LEU A 199 0.21 11.61 4.87
C LEU A 199 1.50 11.49 4.04
N ALA A 200 1.73 12.37 3.07
CA ALA A 200 3.00 12.46 2.37
C ALA A 200 4.07 13.09 3.27
N PRO A 201 5.32 12.57 3.27
CA PRO A 201 6.43 13.23 3.94
C PRO A 201 6.61 14.67 3.46
N GLN A 202 6.94 15.55 4.39
CA GLN A 202 7.05 17.00 4.14
C GLN A 202 8.48 17.49 4.09
N SER A 203 9.45 16.73 4.59
CA SER A 203 10.87 17.09 4.50
C SER A 203 11.34 17.10 3.04
N GLY A 204 12.28 17.97 2.71
CA GLY A 204 12.88 18.04 1.37
C GLY A 204 13.74 16.84 0.99
N ALA A 205 13.92 15.86 1.87
CA ALA A 205 14.85 14.74 1.72
C ALA A 205 14.72 13.99 0.37
N TYR A 206 13.50 13.81 -0.11
CA TYR A 206 13.26 13.13 -1.38
C TYR A 206 13.87 13.88 -2.58
N TYR A 207 13.72 15.19 -2.60
CA TYR A 207 14.29 16.04 -3.64
C TYR A 207 15.81 16.21 -3.46
N ASP A 208 16.28 16.33 -2.21
CA ASP A 208 17.70 16.44 -1.91
C ASP A 208 18.47 15.20 -2.38
N VAL A 209 17.91 14.01 -2.17
CA VAL A 209 18.54 12.73 -2.57
C VAL A 209 18.53 12.53 -4.09
N TRP A 210 17.40 12.84 -4.76
CA TRP A 210 17.23 12.43 -6.17
C TRP A 210 17.36 13.56 -7.19
N LEU A 211 17.12 14.79 -6.78
CA LEU A 211 17.14 15.98 -7.66
C LEU A 211 18.16 17.05 -7.26
N ASP A 212 19.12 16.72 -6.37
CA ASP A 212 20.14 17.69 -5.91
C ASP A 212 19.51 18.96 -5.28
N GLY A 213 18.36 18.81 -4.59
CA GLY A 213 17.62 19.88 -3.94
C GLY A 213 16.64 20.65 -4.84
N GLU A 214 16.55 20.33 -6.14
CA GLU A 214 15.54 20.91 -7.03
C GLU A 214 14.14 20.38 -6.67
N GLN A 215 13.26 21.25 -6.17
CA GLN A 215 11.90 20.88 -5.83
C GLN A 215 10.95 20.99 -7.02
N VAL A 216 10.11 19.98 -7.20
CA VAL A 216 8.99 20.02 -8.14
C VAL A 216 7.78 20.59 -7.40
N MET A 217 7.28 21.72 -7.88
CA MET A 217 6.08 22.36 -7.28
C MET A 217 4.84 21.51 -7.57
N THR A 218 4.11 21.18 -6.52
CA THR A 218 2.78 20.58 -6.59
C THR A 218 1.76 21.54 -5.98
N VAL A 219 0.59 21.64 -6.58
CA VAL A 219 -0.52 22.41 -6.00
C VAL A 219 -1.31 21.48 -5.08
N GLU A 220 -1.24 21.74 -3.79
CA GLU A 220 -1.99 20.98 -2.78
C GLU A 220 -3.36 21.65 -2.53
N LYS A 221 -4.39 20.84 -2.27
CA LYS A 221 -5.71 21.35 -1.88
C LYS A 221 -5.66 22.03 -0.50
N PRO A 222 -6.26 23.21 -0.33
CA PRO A 222 -6.22 23.96 0.94
C PRO A 222 -6.74 23.16 2.14
N GLU A 223 -7.76 22.34 1.95
CA GLU A 223 -8.32 21.49 3.00
C GLU A 223 -7.34 20.42 3.49
N ILE A 224 -6.46 19.90 2.63
CA ILE A 224 -5.43 18.92 2.99
C ILE A 224 -4.34 19.61 3.82
N THR A 225 -3.86 20.77 3.37
CA THR A 225 -2.89 21.58 4.12
C THR A 225 -3.46 21.96 5.49
N LYS A 226 -4.73 22.40 5.54
CA LYS A 226 -5.41 22.72 6.79
C LYS A 226 -5.46 21.52 7.73
N ALA A 227 -5.88 20.35 7.27
CA ALA A 227 -5.95 19.13 8.07
C ALA A 227 -4.55 18.67 8.54
N ARG A 228 -3.52 18.79 7.68
CA ARG A 228 -2.13 18.46 8.03
C ARG A 228 -1.59 19.37 9.12
N MET A 229 -1.81 20.66 9.02
CA MET A 229 -1.25 21.65 9.92
C MET A 229 -2.06 21.84 11.22
N ASP A 230 -3.29 21.35 11.28
CA ASP A 230 -4.11 21.42 12.48
C ASP A 230 -3.41 20.68 13.64
N ASN A 231 -3.17 21.37 14.72
CA ASN A 231 -2.57 20.83 15.95
C ASN A 231 -3.46 21.04 17.20
N SER A 232 -4.74 21.30 16.99
CA SER A 232 -5.70 21.58 18.06
C SER A 232 -5.72 20.48 19.13
N ASN A 233 -5.46 19.23 18.74
CA ASN A 233 -5.49 18.06 19.60
C ASN A 233 -4.09 17.42 19.80
N GLY A 234 -3.01 18.16 19.56
CA GLY A 234 -1.63 17.68 19.77
C GLY A 234 -1.19 16.58 18.80
N THR A 235 -1.65 16.67 17.56
CA THR A 235 -1.33 15.68 16.52
C THR A 235 0.01 15.92 15.82
N ASN A 236 0.58 17.12 15.93
CA ASN A 236 1.81 17.50 15.24
C ASN A 236 2.99 17.72 16.18
N PHE A 237 4.18 17.48 15.67
CA PHE A 237 5.43 17.93 16.28
C PHE A 237 5.70 19.38 15.85
N GLU A 238 5.60 20.31 16.79
CA GLU A 238 5.80 21.74 16.55
C GLU A 238 7.24 22.02 16.06
N GLY A 239 7.38 22.78 14.96
CA GLY A 239 8.67 23.13 14.39
C GLY A 239 9.40 22.01 13.64
N SER A 240 8.83 20.82 13.55
CA SER A 240 9.42 19.72 12.80
C SER A 240 9.20 19.87 11.30
N GLN A 241 10.20 19.50 10.48
CA GLN A 241 10.04 19.36 9.03
C GLN A 241 8.99 18.27 8.68
N GLU A 242 8.76 17.30 9.58
CA GLU A 242 7.73 16.26 9.46
C GLU A 242 6.67 16.46 10.56
N PRO A 243 5.66 17.32 10.36
CA PRO A 243 4.72 17.67 11.42
C PRO A 243 3.97 16.45 11.97
N ILE A 244 3.50 15.54 11.11
CA ILE A 244 2.75 14.36 11.54
C ILE A 244 3.69 13.26 12.08
N TYR A 245 4.83 13.05 11.44
CA TYR A 245 5.66 11.86 11.70
C TYR A 245 6.80 12.09 12.70
N GLY A 246 7.33 13.31 12.79
CA GLY A 246 8.59 13.57 13.49
C GLY A 246 9.76 12.81 12.86
N THR A 247 10.89 12.76 13.57
CA THR A 247 12.12 12.11 13.11
C THR A 247 12.03 10.57 13.06
N LEU A 248 11.16 9.96 13.86
CA LEU A 248 11.04 8.50 13.98
C LEU A 248 10.07 7.88 13.00
N PHE A 249 9.27 8.68 12.32
CA PHE A 249 8.19 8.16 11.45
C PHE A 249 7.28 7.17 12.22
N LEU A 250 6.70 6.19 11.51
CA LEU A 250 5.86 5.19 12.16
C LEU A 250 6.68 3.99 12.66
N PRO A 251 6.17 3.24 13.66
CA PRO A 251 6.84 2.03 14.13
C PRO A 251 6.97 0.95 13.04
N ARG A 252 6.04 0.94 12.08
CA ARG A 252 6.00 -0.04 10.99
C ARG A 252 5.23 0.49 9.79
N LYS A 253 5.33 -0.21 8.63
CA LYS A 253 4.50 0.04 7.45
C LYS A 253 3.04 0.21 7.83
N PHE A 254 2.38 1.20 7.22
CA PHE A 254 0.98 1.52 7.44
C PHE A 254 0.24 1.48 6.10
N LYS A 255 -0.94 0.90 6.05
CA LYS A 255 -1.70 0.68 4.84
C LYS A 255 -3.14 1.16 5.02
N ILE A 256 -3.64 1.88 4.04
CA ILE A 256 -5.02 2.38 4.01
C ILE A 256 -5.68 1.92 2.71
N GLY A 257 -6.95 1.52 2.80
CA GLY A 257 -7.77 1.16 1.64
C GLY A 257 -9.15 1.80 1.75
N VAL A 258 -9.64 2.34 0.64
CA VAL A 258 -10.95 3.00 0.55
C VAL A 258 -11.82 2.24 -0.44
N THR A 259 -13.02 1.86 -0.04
CA THR A 259 -13.96 1.14 -0.90
C THR A 259 -15.33 1.80 -0.92
N VAL A 260 -16.23 1.22 -1.71
CA VAL A 260 -17.64 1.62 -1.83
C VAL A 260 -18.54 0.52 -1.31
N PRO A 261 -19.81 0.81 -0.97
CA PRO A 261 -20.75 -0.20 -0.50
C PRO A 261 -20.83 -1.42 -1.42
N GLY A 262 -20.72 -2.61 -0.84
CA GLY A 262 -20.82 -3.88 -1.52
C GLY A 262 -19.60 -4.32 -2.35
N ASP A 263 -18.52 -3.53 -2.37
CA ASP A 263 -17.32 -3.85 -3.14
C ASP A 263 -16.13 -4.19 -2.24
N ASN A 264 -15.63 -5.41 -2.33
CA ASN A 264 -14.43 -5.87 -1.60
C ASN A 264 -13.23 -6.18 -2.51
N HIS A 265 -13.17 -5.61 -3.71
CA HIS A 265 -12.07 -5.87 -4.64
C HIS A 265 -10.67 -5.62 -4.03
N ILE A 266 -10.55 -4.64 -3.13
CA ILE A 266 -9.28 -4.27 -2.50
C ILE A 266 -9.03 -4.93 -1.14
N ASP A 267 -9.88 -5.86 -0.70
CA ASP A 267 -9.78 -6.47 0.65
C ASP A 267 -9.58 -5.41 1.74
N PHE A 268 -10.46 -4.39 1.77
CA PHE A 268 -10.26 -3.19 2.56
C PHE A 268 -10.05 -3.47 4.06
N LEU A 269 -10.67 -4.52 4.62
CA LEU A 269 -10.49 -4.94 6.01
C LEU A 269 -9.11 -5.57 6.28
N SER A 270 -8.32 -5.87 5.25
CA SER A 270 -6.93 -6.36 5.39
C SER A 270 -5.91 -5.23 5.63
N ASN A 271 -6.34 -3.98 5.68
CA ASN A 271 -5.51 -2.80 5.84
C ASN A 271 -5.47 -2.32 7.30
N ASP A 272 -4.46 -1.53 7.64
CA ASP A 272 -4.36 -0.90 8.98
C ASP A 272 -5.54 0.05 9.21
N ILE A 273 -5.97 0.79 8.17
CA ILE A 273 -7.27 1.48 8.13
C ILE A 273 -8.03 1.00 6.88
N GLY A 274 -9.27 0.58 7.08
CA GLY A 274 -10.26 0.36 6.03
C GLY A 274 -11.32 1.46 6.09
N ILE A 275 -11.69 2.02 4.94
CA ILE A 275 -12.71 3.07 4.85
C ILE A 275 -13.73 2.65 3.80
N CYS A 276 -15.02 2.82 4.11
CA CYS A 276 -16.09 2.64 3.14
C CYS A 276 -16.94 3.89 3.05
N VAL A 277 -17.19 4.33 1.82
CA VAL A 277 -18.13 5.44 1.52
C VAL A 277 -19.51 5.10 2.07
N VAL A 278 -20.20 6.08 2.65
CA VAL A 278 -21.58 5.96 3.12
C VAL A 278 -22.45 6.97 2.41
N ASN A 279 -23.55 6.47 1.86
CA ASN A 279 -24.57 7.30 1.22
C ASN A 279 -25.87 7.24 2.02
N ASP A 280 -26.71 8.28 1.92
CA ASP A 280 -28.06 8.27 2.43
C ASP A 280 -29.01 7.41 1.55
N ALA A 281 -30.27 7.34 1.93
CA ALA A 281 -31.29 6.58 1.20
C ALA A 281 -31.54 7.08 -0.24
N ASN A 282 -31.12 8.32 -0.56
CA ASN A 282 -31.22 8.92 -1.89
C ASN A 282 -29.94 8.75 -2.72
N GLY A 283 -28.94 8.02 -2.20
CA GLY A 283 -27.65 7.83 -2.86
C GLY A 283 -26.67 9.00 -2.71
N LYS A 284 -27.01 10.02 -1.90
CA LYS A 284 -26.12 11.16 -1.66
C LYS A 284 -25.05 10.79 -0.63
N HIS A 285 -23.80 11.09 -0.94
CA HIS A 285 -22.68 10.91 -0.03
C HIS A 285 -22.83 11.76 1.24
N ILE A 286 -22.75 11.11 2.40
CA ILE A 286 -22.88 11.74 3.73
C ILE A 286 -21.63 11.59 4.59
N GLY A 287 -20.84 10.55 4.42
CA GLY A 287 -19.64 10.30 5.22
C GLY A 287 -19.02 8.94 4.96
N TYR A 288 -18.36 8.39 5.99
CA TYR A 288 -17.56 7.18 5.85
C TYR A 288 -17.64 6.30 7.09
N ASN A 289 -17.73 4.99 6.89
CA ASN A 289 -17.43 4.02 7.94
C ASN A 289 -15.94 3.76 7.99
N VAL A 290 -15.37 3.76 9.19
CA VAL A 290 -13.93 3.59 9.43
C VAL A 290 -13.68 2.32 10.25
N TYR A 291 -12.70 1.54 9.80
CA TYR A 291 -12.27 0.28 10.40
C TYR A 291 -10.76 0.35 10.68
N ALA A 292 -10.30 -0.25 11.77
CA ALA A 292 -8.87 -0.20 12.14
C ALA A 292 -8.30 -1.56 12.56
N GLY A 293 -7.00 -1.72 12.36
CA GLY A 293 -6.22 -2.83 12.88
C GLY A 293 -6.24 -4.11 12.05
N GLY A 294 -6.37 -3.99 10.73
CA GLY A 294 -6.26 -5.12 9.80
C GLY A 294 -4.82 -5.43 9.38
N GLY A 295 -4.60 -6.67 8.93
CA GLY A 295 -3.32 -7.11 8.38
C GLY A 295 -3.16 -8.62 8.38
N MET A 296 -3.04 -9.23 7.19
CA MET A 296 -3.06 -10.69 7.02
C MET A 296 -1.70 -11.37 7.22
N GLY A 297 -0.59 -10.59 7.26
CA GLY A 297 0.75 -11.16 7.33
C GLY A 297 1.04 -11.87 8.67
N ARG A 298 1.66 -13.06 8.58
CA ARG A 298 2.23 -13.83 9.69
C ARG A 298 3.70 -14.13 9.39
N SER A 299 4.56 -14.11 10.39
CA SER A 299 5.96 -14.54 10.26
C SER A 299 6.06 -16.05 10.47
N HIS A 300 6.78 -16.75 9.60
CA HIS A 300 7.01 -18.19 9.75
C HIS A 300 7.68 -18.49 11.11
N ARG A 301 7.25 -19.56 11.75
CA ARG A 301 7.74 -20.01 13.08
C ARG A 301 7.63 -19.00 14.22
N ASN A 302 6.85 -17.91 14.04
CA ASN A 302 6.57 -16.97 15.12
C ASN A 302 5.07 -16.95 15.41
N ASN A 303 4.64 -17.67 16.45
CA ASN A 303 3.24 -17.83 16.82
C ASN A 303 2.63 -16.57 17.46
N GLU A 304 3.45 -15.60 17.89
CA GLU A 304 2.99 -14.29 18.37
C GLU A 304 2.53 -13.38 17.23
N THR A 305 2.85 -13.73 15.98
CA THR A 305 2.36 -13.02 14.80
C THR A 305 1.18 -13.75 14.19
N PHE A 306 0.11 -13.04 13.88
CA PHE A 306 -1.16 -13.61 13.41
C PHE A 306 -1.85 -12.70 12.39
N PRO A 307 -2.69 -13.24 11.48
CA PRO A 307 -3.57 -12.45 10.64
C PRO A 307 -4.72 -11.85 11.47
N ARG A 308 -5.17 -10.65 11.08
CA ARG A 308 -6.33 -9.98 11.68
C ARG A 308 -7.04 -9.15 10.63
N ILE A 309 -8.37 -9.18 10.61
CA ILE A 309 -9.20 -8.22 9.88
C ILE A 309 -9.42 -6.97 10.73
N ALA A 310 -9.62 -5.83 10.08
CA ALA A 310 -9.91 -4.57 10.75
C ALA A 310 -11.27 -4.63 11.47
N SER A 311 -11.32 -4.05 12.65
CA SER A 311 -12.57 -3.89 13.42
C SER A 311 -13.22 -2.55 13.11
N PRO A 312 -14.56 -2.47 13.10
CA PRO A 312 -15.27 -1.19 13.00
C PRO A 312 -14.93 -0.32 14.22
N ILE A 313 -14.64 0.97 13.98
CA ILE A 313 -14.43 1.95 15.04
C ILE A 313 -15.49 3.05 15.03
N GLY A 314 -16.14 3.30 13.91
CA GLY A 314 -17.30 4.17 13.84
C GLY A 314 -17.50 4.84 12.47
N TYR A 315 -18.55 5.64 12.40
CA TYR A 315 -18.86 6.50 11.27
C TYR A 315 -18.30 7.91 11.51
N VAL A 316 -17.91 8.57 10.41
CA VAL A 316 -17.36 9.94 10.39
C VAL A 316 -18.01 10.71 9.25
N ASP A 317 -18.42 11.95 9.52
CA ASP A 317 -18.96 12.85 8.48
C ASP A 317 -17.88 13.16 7.42
N LYS A 318 -18.33 13.46 6.20
CA LYS A 318 -17.44 13.65 5.05
C LYS A 318 -16.33 14.67 5.26
N ASP A 319 -16.60 15.75 5.99
CA ASP A 319 -15.68 16.86 6.22
C ASP A 319 -14.63 16.56 7.32
N ASP A 320 -14.83 15.50 8.09
CA ASP A 320 -14.00 15.12 9.24
C ASP A 320 -13.05 13.95 8.95
N ILE A 321 -13.18 13.29 7.81
CA ILE A 321 -12.45 12.03 7.53
C ILE A 321 -10.93 12.19 7.56
N LEU A 322 -10.38 13.29 7.05
CA LEU A 322 -8.94 13.52 7.05
C LEU A 322 -8.39 13.66 8.47
N TYR A 323 -9.14 14.31 9.37
CA TYR A 323 -8.79 14.45 10.79
C TYR A 323 -8.86 13.11 11.51
N ALA A 324 -9.88 12.29 11.23
CA ALA A 324 -10.02 10.95 11.80
C ALA A 324 -8.87 10.02 11.37
N VAL A 325 -8.51 10.04 10.09
CA VAL A 325 -7.36 9.27 9.56
C VAL A 325 -6.06 9.71 10.22
N LYS A 326 -5.83 11.02 10.33
CA LYS A 326 -4.66 11.58 11.02
C LYS A 326 -4.59 11.14 12.47
N ALA A 327 -5.72 11.18 13.19
CA ALA A 327 -5.81 10.75 14.59
C ALA A 327 -5.41 9.27 14.77
N ILE A 328 -5.88 8.37 13.89
CA ILE A 328 -5.50 6.95 13.93
C ILE A 328 -3.99 6.79 13.68
N VAL A 329 -3.43 7.53 12.72
CA VAL A 329 -1.98 7.51 12.44
C VAL A 329 -1.18 8.00 13.64
N CYS A 330 -1.62 9.08 14.31
CA CYS A 330 -0.97 9.59 15.51
C CYS A 330 -1.06 8.60 16.67
N THR A 331 -2.19 7.91 16.86
CA THR A 331 -2.34 6.85 17.86
C THR A 331 -1.31 5.73 17.61
N GLN A 332 -1.13 5.27 16.36
CA GLN A 332 -0.12 4.28 16.02
C GLN A 332 1.30 4.82 16.18
N ARG A 333 1.55 6.08 15.82
CA ARG A 333 2.85 6.75 15.97
C ARG A 333 3.32 6.75 17.42
N ASP A 334 2.43 7.12 18.34
CA ASP A 334 2.79 7.37 19.74
C ASP A 334 2.70 6.12 20.62
N TYR A 335 1.80 5.18 20.31
CA TYR A 335 1.57 3.98 21.12
C TYR A 335 1.96 2.66 20.46
N GLY A 336 2.28 2.64 19.16
CA GLY A 336 2.78 1.46 18.48
C GLY A 336 4.14 1.01 19.01
N ARG A 337 4.33 -0.31 19.19
CA ARG A 337 5.61 -0.85 19.69
C ARG A 337 6.78 -0.50 18.77
N ARG A 338 7.88 -0.04 19.36
CA ARG A 338 9.13 0.33 18.65
C ARG A 338 10.32 -0.53 19.05
N ASP A 339 10.15 -1.42 20.03
CA ASP A 339 11.15 -2.35 20.53
C ASP A 339 11.21 -3.66 19.71
N ASP A 340 10.07 -4.20 19.31
CA ASP A 340 9.96 -5.42 18.52
C ASP A 340 9.24 -5.19 17.17
N ARG A 341 9.99 -5.16 16.10
CA ARG A 341 9.48 -4.94 14.75
C ARG A 341 8.47 -6.00 14.26
N LYS A 342 8.42 -7.19 14.88
CA LYS A 342 7.44 -8.22 14.55
C LYS A 342 6.06 -7.90 15.12
N GLN A 343 6.01 -7.10 16.18
CA GLN A 343 4.80 -6.68 16.91
C GLN A 343 4.46 -5.19 16.72
N SER A 344 5.08 -4.49 15.77
CA SER A 344 4.98 -3.02 15.61
C SER A 344 3.84 -2.55 14.70
N ARG A 345 3.02 -3.44 14.10
CA ARG A 345 1.88 -3.03 13.26
C ARG A 345 0.67 -2.66 14.10
N LEU A 346 -0.19 -1.78 13.55
CA LEU A 346 -1.42 -1.32 14.19
C LEU A 346 -2.30 -2.46 14.71
N LYS A 347 -2.40 -3.58 13.99
CA LYS A 347 -3.22 -4.72 14.39
C LYS A 347 -2.86 -5.27 15.78
N TYR A 348 -1.59 -5.19 16.17
CA TYR A 348 -1.15 -5.65 17.49
C TYR A 348 -1.51 -4.66 18.59
N LEU A 349 -1.46 -3.35 18.30
CA LEU A 349 -1.92 -2.32 19.21
C LEU A 349 -3.43 -2.47 19.47
N VAL A 350 -4.23 -2.56 18.40
CA VAL A 350 -5.68 -2.75 18.52
C VAL A 350 -6.03 -4.06 19.22
N HIS A 351 -5.29 -5.15 18.96
CA HIS A 351 -5.51 -6.44 19.62
C HIS A 351 -5.20 -6.38 21.11
N SER A 352 -4.08 -5.74 21.49
CA SER A 352 -3.64 -5.67 22.89
C SER A 352 -4.50 -4.75 23.74
N TRP A 353 -5.01 -3.67 23.16
CA TRP A 353 -5.82 -2.69 23.88
C TRP A 353 -7.32 -3.03 23.90
N GLY A 354 -7.78 -3.77 22.90
CA GLY A 354 -9.21 -3.85 22.56
C GLY A 354 -9.68 -2.64 21.74
N VAL A 355 -10.77 -2.83 21.02
CA VAL A 355 -11.32 -1.80 20.11
C VAL A 355 -11.78 -0.56 20.87
N GLU A 356 -12.50 -0.74 21.99
CA GLU A 356 -13.06 0.36 22.80
C GLU A 356 -11.97 1.32 23.28
N LYS A 357 -10.89 0.79 23.89
CA LYS A 357 -9.78 1.60 24.35
C LYS A 357 -9.03 2.28 23.22
N PHE A 358 -8.78 1.55 22.13
CA PHE A 358 -8.15 2.11 20.94
C PHE A 358 -8.97 3.30 20.40
N THR A 359 -10.28 3.13 20.24
CA THR A 359 -11.20 4.18 19.78
C THR A 359 -11.19 5.37 20.72
N SER A 360 -11.31 5.15 22.03
CA SER A 360 -11.32 6.22 23.02
C SER A 360 -10.03 7.07 23.03
N VAL A 361 -8.86 6.44 22.82
CA VAL A 361 -7.59 7.18 22.72
C VAL A 361 -7.51 7.91 21.38
N THR A 362 -7.98 7.29 20.29
CA THR A 362 -8.00 7.93 18.96
C THR A 362 -8.91 9.16 18.95
N GLU A 363 -10.05 9.14 19.65
CA GLU A 363 -10.97 10.26 19.78
C GLU A 363 -10.34 11.47 20.47
N GLN A 364 -9.35 11.28 21.34
CA GLN A 364 -8.62 12.39 21.96
C GLN A 364 -7.77 13.15 20.93
N TYR A 365 -7.14 12.44 19.99
CA TYR A 365 -6.45 13.05 18.84
C TYR A 365 -7.40 13.63 17.80
N PHE A 366 -8.56 12.98 17.62
CA PHE A 366 -9.58 13.43 16.68
C PHE A 366 -10.32 14.68 17.17
N GLY A 367 -10.48 14.82 18.49
CA GLY A 367 -11.22 15.92 19.13
C GLY A 367 -12.75 15.77 19.03
N LYS A 368 -13.23 14.66 18.47
CA LYS A 368 -14.64 14.32 18.32
C LYS A 368 -14.87 12.85 18.64
N LYS A 369 -16.14 12.46 18.85
CA LYS A 369 -16.55 11.07 18.98
C LYS A 369 -16.82 10.46 17.62
N PHE A 370 -16.43 9.20 17.45
CA PHE A 370 -16.95 8.40 16.33
C PHE A 370 -18.44 8.10 16.57
N GLN A 371 -19.24 8.25 15.52
CA GLN A 371 -20.64 7.90 15.56
C GLN A 371 -20.81 6.37 15.36
N PRO A 372 -21.97 5.79 15.67
CA PRO A 372 -22.24 4.38 15.36
C PRO A 372 -22.06 4.09 13.86
N ILE A 373 -21.53 2.91 13.54
CA ILE A 373 -21.36 2.44 12.16
C ILE A 373 -22.69 2.52 11.41
N ALA A 374 -22.67 3.14 10.24
CA ALA A 374 -23.82 3.16 9.33
C ALA A 374 -24.03 1.76 8.70
N PRO A 375 -25.28 1.31 8.50
CA PRO A 375 -25.55 0.06 7.81
C PRO A 375 -24.98 0.06 6.39
N LEU A 376 -24.40 -1.07 5.96
CA LEU A 376 -23.85 -1.29 4.62
C LEU A 376 -24.34 -2.64 4.09
N PRO A 377 -24.47 -2.82 2.77
CA PRO A 377 -24.71 -4.12 2.17
C PRO A 377 -23.52 -5.06 2.42
N GLU A 378 -23.75 -6.36 2.21
CA GLU A 378 -22.66 -7.34 2.22
C GLU A 378 -21.61 -7.01 1.17
N PHE A 379 -20.37 -7.34 1.50
CA PHE A 379 -19.22 -7.06 0.63
C PHE A 379 -18.87 -8.31 -0.18
N GLU A 380 -18.81 -8.15 -1.50
CA GLU A 380 -18.45 -9.19 -2.44
C GLU A 380 -17.21 -8.81 -3.24
N PHE A 381 -16.46 -9.82 -3.67
CA PHE A 381 -15.41 -9.60 -4.66
C PHE A 381 -16.04 -9.21 -6.00
N LYS A 382 -15.58 -8.10 -6.59
CA LYS A 382 -15.98 -7.66 -7.93
C LYS A 382 -14.82 -7.77 -8.90
N SER A 383 -15.00 -8.51 -9.98
CA SER A 383 -14.07 -8.53 -11.11
C SER A 383 -14.34 -7.33 -12.01
N TYR A 384 -13.26 -6.70 -12.50
CA TYR A 384 -13.32 -5.60 -13.47
C TYR A 384 -12.70 -5.98 -14.81
N LEU A 385 -12.48 -7.27 -15.04
CA LEU A 385 -11.91 -7.80 -16.29
C LEU A 385 -12.90 -7.72 -17.46
N GLY A 386 -12.37 -7.73 -18.67
CA GLY A 386 -13.14 -7.67 -19.91
C GLY A 386 -13.68 -6.27 -20.23
N TRP A 387 -14.55 -6.20 -21.23
CA TRP A 387 -15.18 -4.96 -21.68
C TRP A 387 -16.37 -4.57 -20.83
N ASN A 388 -16.42 -3.30 -20.44
CA ASN A 388 -17.48 -2.76 -19.59
C ASN A 388 -17.83 -1.33 -20.01
N ASP A 389 -19.10 -0.94 -19.80
CA ASP A 389 -19.60 0.41 -20.04
C ASP A 389 -19.25 1.34 -18.86
N GLN A 390 -18.53 2.43 -19.13
CA GLN A 390 -18.10 3.40 -18.11
C GLN A 390 -19.23 4.33 -17.65
N GLY A 391 -20.34 4.41 -18.40
CA GLY A 391 -21.53 5.18 -18.05
C GLY A 391 -21.55 6.61 -18.55
N ASP A 392 -20.51 7.04 -19.24
CA ASP A 392 -20.37 8.37 -19.86
C ASP A 392 -20.20 8.30 -21.39
N GLY A 393 -20.59 7.20 -22.00
CA GLY A 393 -20.39 6.93 -23.42
C GLY A 393 -19.02 6.36 -23.77
N LYS A 394 -18.17 6.15 -22.77
CA LYS A 394 -16.88 5.47 -22.89
C LYS A 394 -16.95 4.05 -22.35
N LEU A 395 -15.91 3.27 -22.66
CA LEU A 395 -15.73 1.93 -22.16
C LEU A 395 -14.45 1.86 -21.31
N TRP A 396 -14.37 0.85 -20.45
CA TRP A 396 -13.08 0.37 -19.95
C TRP A 396 -12.86 -1.07 -20.36
N TYR A 397 -11.60 -1.44 -20.48
CA TYR A 397 -11.20 -2.81 -20.73
C TYR A 397 -10.26 -3.30 -19.60
N GLY A 398 -10.72 -4.28 -18.85
CA GLY A 398 -9.92 -4.94 -17.82
C GLY A 398 -9.05 -6.02 -18.45
N VAL A 399 -7.73 -5.83 -18.35
CA VAL A 399 -6.70 -6.71 -18.88
C VAL A 399 -6.16 -7.58 -17.75
N HIS A 400 -6.33 -8.90 -17.87
CA HIS A 400 -5.71 -9.84 -16.94
C HIS A 400 -4.20 -9.94 -17.20
N VAL A 401 -3.41 -9.78 -16.14
CA VAL A 401 -1.95 -9.87 -16.18
C VAL A 401 -1.46 -10.97 -15.26
N GLN A 402 -1.09 -12.11 -15.81
CA GLN A 402 -0.66 -13.27 -15.05
C GLN A 402 0.41 -12.90 -14.00
N ASN A 403 0.08 -13.07 -12.73
CA ASN A 403 0.93 -12.71 -11.59
C ASN A 403 1.41 -11.24 -11.58
N GLY A 404 0.72 -10.35 -12.29
CA GLY A 404 1.08 -8.94 -12.41
C GLY A 404 2.35 -8.65 -13.22
N ARG A 405 2.90 -9.62 -13.97
CA ARG A 405 4.14 -9.45 -14.74
C ARG A 405 3.88 -9.12 -16.20
N LEU A 406 4.05 -7.86 -16.56
CA LEU A 406 4.04 -7.41 -17.95
C LEU A 406 5.40 -7.67 -18.61
N ARG A 407 5.39 -8.51 -19.65
CA ARG A 407 6.59 -8.89 -20.41
C ARG A 407 6.20 -9.30 -21.85
N GLY A 408 7.20 -9.41 -22.72
CA GLY A 408 7.03 -9.93 -24.08
C GLY A 408 6.06 -9.11 -24.92
N ASP A 409 5.29 -9.79 -25.76
CA ASP A 409 4.44 -9.14 -26.76
C ASP A 409 3.22 -8.45 -26.14
N LEU A 410 2.65 -8.97 -25.05
CA LEU A 410 1.57 -8.27 -24.32
C LEU A 410 2.03 -6.90 -23.81
N LYS A 411 3.27 -6.79 -23.25
CA LYS A 411 3.83 -5.51 -22.80
C LYS A 411 3.95 -4.52 -23.96
N LYS A 412 4.42 -4.97 -25.14
CA LYS A 412 4.56 -4.15 -26.35
C LYS A 412 3.21 -3.70 -26.88
N ALA A 413 2.23 -4.61 -26.93
CA ALA A 413 0.89 -4.32 -27.43
C ALA A 413 0.15 -3.32 -26.51
N LEU A 414 0.26 -3.47 -25.18
CA LEU A 414 -0.29 -2.50 -24.23
C LEU A 414 0.35 -1.11 -24.41
N ARG A 415 1.68 -1.05 -24.57
CA ARG A 415 2.35 0.22 -24.88
C ARG A 415 1.78 0.86 -26.15
N LEU A 416 1.67 0.10 -27.24
CA LEU A 416 1.15 0.58 -28.52
C LEU A 416 -0.28 1.14 -28.38
N VAL A 417 -1.15 0.42 -27.68
CA VAL A 417 -2.55 0.83 -27.45
C VAL A 417 -2.62 2.10 -26.59
N ILE A 418 -1.89 2.14 -25.49
CA ILE A 418 -1.89 3.28 -24.57
C ILE A 418 -1.32 4.54 -25.23
N GLU A 419 -0.26 4.41 -26.03
CA GLU A 419 0.36 5.50 -26.76
C GLU A 419 -0.54 6.01 -27.90
N ARG A 420 -1.11 5.09 -28.70
CA ARG A 420 -1.94 5.43 -29.87
C ARG A 420 -3.23 6.16 -29.49
N TYR A 421 -3.88 5.72 -28.42
CA TYR A 421 -5.19 6.23 -28.00
C TYR A 421 -5.13 7.11 -26.75
N GLU A 422 -3.93 7.42 -26.26
CA GLU A 422 -3.68 8.26 -25.07
C GLU A 422 -4.47 7.82 -23.83
N LEU A 423 -4.69 6.50 -23.67
CA LEU A 423 -5.56 5.96 -22.63
C LEU A 423 -4.96 6.10 -21.24
N PRO A 424 -5.71 6.63 -20.27
CA PRO A 424 -5.35 6.51 -18.87
C PRO A 424 -5.51 5.07 -18.39
N VAL A 425 -4.68 4.70 -17.41
CA VAL A 425 -4.63 3.35 -16.87
C VAL A 425 -5.01 3.35 -15.40
N ARG A 426 -5.69 2.30 -14.94
CA ARG A 426 -5.87 2.03 -13.51
C ARG A 426 -5.29 0.67 -13.16
N LEU A 427 -4.58 0.62 -12.04
CA LEU A 427 -4.04 -0.62 -11.50
C LEU A 427 -5.00 -1.20 -10.48
N THR A 428 -5.20 -2.52 -10.52
CA THR A 428 -6.09 -3.21 -9.59
C THR A 428 -5.34 -3.88 -8.45
N ALA A 429 -6.03 -4.20 -7.36
CA ALA A 429 -5.47 -4.96 -6.26
C ALA A 429 -5.24 -6.44 -6.61
N GLN A 430 -5.83 -6.92 -7.70
CA GLN A 430 -5.63 -8.27 -8.24
C GLN A 430 -4.41 -8.38 -9.18
N GLN A 431 -3.56 -7.34 -9.22
CA GLN A 431 -2.38 -7.26 -10.08
C GLN A 431 -2.72 -7.15 -11.58
N ASP A 432 -3.92 -6.68 -11.90
CA ASP A 432 -4.40 -6.45 -13.25
C ASP A 432 -4.39 -4.94 -13.59
N LEU A 433 -4.79 -4.62 -14.82
CA LEU A 433 -4.77 -3.28 -15.38
C LEU A 433 -6.08 -2.99 -16.10
N LEU A 434 -6.63 -1.77 -15.92
CA LEU A 434 -7.78 -1.29 -16.67
C LEU A 434 -7.31 -0.21 -17.65
N LEU A 435 -7.66 -0.37 -18.92
CA LEU A 435 -7.61 0.70 -19.93
C LEU A 435 -8.93 1.48 -19.83
N CYS A 436 -8.85 2.76 -19.47
CA CYS A 436 -10.02 3.58 -19.23
C CYS A 436 -10.26 4.59 -20.35
N ASP A 437 -11.44 5.20 -20.35
CA ASP A 437 -11.86 6.26 -21.30
C ASP A 437 -11.80 5.83 -22.78
N VAL A 438 -12.00 4.55 -23.07
CA VAL A 438 -11.95 3.99 -24.41
C VAL A 438 -13.19 4.44 -25.20
N ASP A 439 -12.97 5.11 -26.34
CA ASP A 439 -14.04 5.38 -27.30
C ASP A 439 -14.56 4.08 -27.90
N PRO A 440 -15.87 3.80 -27.92
CA PRO A 440 -16.43 2.57 -28.48
C PRO A 440 -15.94 2.22 -29.90
N LYS A 441 -15.62 3.22 -30.72
CA LYS A 441 -15.07 3.01 -32.07
C LYS A 441 -13.68 2.37 -32.10
N TRP A 442 -12.92 2.41 -31.01
CA TRP A 442 -11.58 1.82 -30.88
C TRP A 442 -11.60 0.41 -30.34
N LYS A 443 -12.76 -0.06 -29.86
CA LYS A 443 -12.91 -1.34 -29.16
C LYS A 443 -12.31 -2.50 -29.93
N ASP A 444 -12.70 -2.66 -31.20
CA ASP A 444 -12.30 -3.81 -32.00
C ASP A 444 -10.80 -3.81 -32.33
N ASP A 445 -10.22 -2.63 -32.63
CA ASP A 445 -8.78 -2.50 -32.89
C ASP A 445 -7.95 -2.78 -31.62
N ILE A 446 -8.36 -2.26 -30.48
CA ILE A 446 -7.71 -2.52 -29.19
C ILE A 446 -7.78 -4.02 -28.86
N HIS A 447 -8.98 -4.59 -28.96
CA HIS A 447 -9.20 -6.01 -28.66
C HIS A 447 -8.33 -6.91 -29.56
N GLN A 448 -8.35 -6.68 -30.86
CA GLN A 448 -7.57 -7.47 -31.81
C GLN A 448 -6.06 -7.31 -31.62
N THR A 449 -5.60 -6.08 -31.31
CA THR A 449 -4.17 -5.81 -31.04
C THR A 449 -3.70 -6.60 -29.83
N LEU A 450 -4.44 -6.61 -28.74
CA LEU A 450 -4.09 -7.33 -27.52
C LEU A 450 -4.22 -8.84 -27.67
N LYS A 451 -5.24 -9.32 -28.40
CA LYS A 451 -5.45 -10.75 -28.70
C LYS A 451 -4.32 -11.31 -29.55
N ASN A 452 -3.84 -10.57 -30.56
CA ASN A 452 -2.68 -10.95 -31.37
C ASN A 452 -1.38 -11.05 -30.55
N ALA A 453 -1.30 -10.34 -29.43
CA ALA A 453 -0.19 -10.41 -28.47
C ALA A 453 -0.36 -11.50 -27.40
N GLY A 454 -1.36 -12.36 -27.54
CA GLY A 454 -1.61 -13.51 -26.66
C GLY A 454 -2.49 -13.23 -25.46
N LEU A 455 -3.19 -12.07 -25.41
CA LEU A 455 -4.21 -11.85 -24.39
C LEU A 455 -5.39 -12.79 -24.64
N LYS A 456 -5.81 -13.50 -23.59
CA LYS A 456 -6.99 -14.37 -23.61
C LYS A 456 -8.26 -13.54 -23.45
N ASP A 457 -9.34 -13.96 -24.09
CA ASP A 457 -10.67 -13.45 -23.78
C ASP A 457 -11.08 -13.84 -22.36
N LEU A 458 -11.99 -13.08 -21.75
CA LEU A 458 -12.38 -13.29 -20.36
C LEU A 458 -12.88 -14.73 -20.10
N ASP A 459 -13.67 -15.26 -21.03
CA ASP A 459 -14.24 -16.61 -20.96
C ASP A 459 -13.18 -17.72 -21.08
N ASP A 460 -12.02 -17.41 -21.65
CA ASP A 460 -10.88 -18.33 -21.80
C ASP A 460 -9.91 -18.28 -20.59
N ILE A 461 -10.17 -17.40 -19.61
CA ILE A 461 -9.37 -17.29 -18.40
C ILE A 461 -10.04 -18.08 -17.29
N GLU A 462 -9.39 -19.14 -16.87
CA GLU A 462 -9.87 -19.98 -15.78
C GLU A 462 -10.08 -19.20 -14.48
N PRO A 463 -11.13 -19.48 -13.69
CA PRO A 463 -11.39 -18.79 -12.41
C PRO A 463 -10.19 -18.81 -11.44
N ASN A 464 -9.46 -19.94 -11.40
CA ASN A 464 -8.26 -20.04 -10.57
C ASN A 464 -7.15 -19.07 -11.01
N ASP A 465 -6.99 -18.85 -12.32
CA ASP A 465 -6.00 -17.93 -12.87
C ASP A 465 -6.42 -16.48 -12.58
N GLN A 466 -7.72 -16.14 -12.73
CA GLN A 466 -8.24 -14.80 -12.46
C GLN A 466 -8.03 -14.37 -11.01
N LEU A 467 -8.13 -15.30 -10.05
CA LEU A 467 -8.03 -15.02 -8.61
C LEU A 467 -6.64 -15.26 -8.03
N SER A 468 -5.72 -15.81 -8.84
CA SER A 468 -4.37 -16.13 -8.38
C SER A 468 -3.45 -14.92 -8.40
N MET A 469 -2.73 -14.76 -7.30
CA MET A 469 -1.73 -13.69 -7.15
C MET A 469 -0.44 -14.24 -6.55
N ALA A 470 0.70 -13.77 -7.03
CA ALA A 470 2.00 -14.15 -6.49
C ALA A 470 2.90 -12.94 -6.21
N CYS A 471 3.84 -13.10 -5.27
CA CYS A 471 4.96 -12.18 -5.12
C CYS A 471 6.11 -12.59 -6.06
N PRO A 472 7.10 -11.72 -6.34
CA PRO A 472 8.24 -12.06 -7.21
C PRO A 472 9.04 -13.29 -6.74
N ALA A 473 9.22 -13.44 -5.43
CA ALA A 473 10.02 -14.47 -4.79
C ALA A 473 11.44 -14.63 -5.39
N LEU A 474 11.85 -15.85 -5.73
CA LEU A 474 13.13 -16.10 -6.38
C LEU A 474 13.13 -15.58 -7.82
N PRO A 475 14.28 -15.13 -8.37
CA PRO A 475 15.62 -15.03 -7.71
C PRO A 475 15.84 -13.75 -6.91
N LEU A 476 14.93 -12.78 -6.97
CA LEU A 476 15.14 -11.37 -6.60
C LEU A 476 14.93 -11.06 -5.11
N CYS A 477 14.02 -11.76 -4.46
CA CYS A 477 13.67 -11.48 -3.07
C CYS A 477 14.63 -12.16 -2.09
N GLY A 478 15.37 -11.36 -1.32
CA GLY A 478 16.30 -11.87 -0.29
C GLY A 478 15.62 -12.68 0.83
N LEU A 479 14.30 -12.54 1.01
CA LEU A 479 13.51 -13.24 2.01
C LEU A 479 12.83 -14.51 1.48
N ALA A 480 12.86 -14.75 0.17
CA ALA A 480 12.20 -15.91 -0.43
C ALA A 480 12.94 -17.21 -0.11
N ILE A 481 12.18 -18.24 0.22
CA ILE A 481 12.65 -19.62 0.47
C ILE A 481 12.37 -20.47 -0.76
N THR A 482 11.24 -20.23 -1.44
CA THR A 482 10.77 -20.99 -2.59
C THR A 482 10.38 -20.06 -3.73
N GLU A 483 10.05 -20.65 -4.88
CA GLU A 483 9.37 -19.98 -5.99
C GLU A 483 7.97 -19.48 -5.55
N ALA A 484 7.47 -18.47 -6.26
CA ALA A 484 6.08 -18.06 -6.20
C ALA A 484 5.59 -17.66 -7.58
N GLU A 485 5.99 -16.48 -8.11
CA GLU A 485 5.53 -15.97 -9.41
C GLU A 485 5.72 -16.97 -10.55
N ARG A 486 6.89 -17.64 -10.62
CA ARG A 486 7.21 -18.57 -11.70
C ARG A 486 6.54 -19.94 -11.52
N GLY A 487 6.27 -20.34 -10.28
CA GLY A 487 5.68 -21.65 -9.97
C GLY A 487 4.15 -21.68 -9.98
N LEU A 488 3.48 -20.52 -9.75
CA LEU A 488 2.03 -20.48 -9.59
C LEU A 488 1.24 -20.95 -10.84
N PRO A 489 1.65 -20.63 -12.09
CA PRO A 489 0.91 -21.13 -13.26
C PRO A 489 0.87 -22.66 -13.37
N ASP A 490 1.97 -23.35 -13.02
CA ASP A 490 2.01 -24.82 -13.00
C ASP A 490 1.16 -25.40 -11.86
N ILE A 491 1.17 -24.74 -10.69
CA ILE A 491 0.30 -25.12 -9.57
C ILE A 491 -1.16 -25.00 -9.97
N ASN A 492 -1.57 -23.90 -10.60
CA ASN A 492 -2.95 -23.70 -11.05
C ASN A 492 -3.38 -24.75 -12.07
N LYS A 493 -2.51 -25.08 -13.03
CA LYS A 493 -2.77 -26.13 -14.01
C LYS A 493 -2.98 -27.51 -13.35
N ARG A 494 -2.18 -27.86 -12.33
CA ARG A 494 -2.33 -29.12 -11.61
C ARG A 494 -3.57 -29.13 -10.73
N LEU A 495 -3.90 -28.01 -10.10
CA LEU A 495 -5.13 -27.90 -9.30
C LEU A 495 -6.37 -28.11 -10.15
N ARG A 496 -6.44 -27.54 -11.35
CA ARG A 496 -7.53 -27.78 -12.30
C ARG A 496 -7.74 -29.28 -12.58
N ALA A 497 -6.68 -29.96 -12.95
CA ALA A 497 -6.73 -31.40 -13.26
C ALA A 497 -7.20 -32.29 -12.10
N VAL A 498 -7.29 -31.77 -10.88
CA VAL A 498 -7.79 -32.48 -9.70
C VAL A 498 -9.22 -32.06 -9.36
N MET A 499 -9.64 -30.85 -9.76
CA MET A 499 -10.98 -30.30 -9.47
C MET A 499 -12.01 -30.65 -10.55
N GLU A 500 -11.57 -31.00 -11.76
CA GLU A 500 -12.36 -31.58 -12.86
C GLU A 500 -12.55 -33.10 -12.64
#